data_cd5b3a61c329bfb43d7e1303598b5ea7
#
_entry.id   cd5b3a61c329bfb43d7e1303598b5ea7
#
_cell.length_a   1.000
_cell.length_b   1.000
_cell.length_c   1.000
_cell.angle_alpha   90.00
_cell.angle_beta   90.00
_cell.angle_gamma   90.00
#
_symmetry.space_group_name_H-M   'P 1'
#
loop_
_entity.id
_entity.type
_entity.pdbx_description
1 polymer ?
#
loop_
_entity_poly.entity_id
_entity_poly.type
_entity_poly.pdbx_seq_one_letter_code
_entity_poly.pdbx_strand_id
1 'polypeptide(L)'
;YWWVKCACGSQPFITPRNQLTRKDRDLYNMSCKVCADRRRSIRMSERKYQEIKDNQYGFLSILRDWGTDLHGNRYLMCKCRCGKRSITRMYHLIDGLSVSCGCNNGIDNYFKFSSDDYYASLDCHFYVADMDEDLLKPGITSSLKKRRNDLTTELDYLFNPPKLNRAEVWAIEQIILYETRDAEPNPIPKKFEGMDGQYEMRLKKFYPISFYKNRYYELLEEMQSKGWQELYLENYGESNSGNA
;
A
#
# COMPACT_ATOMS: atom_id res chain seq x y z
N TYR A 1 16.24 27.35 40.92
CA TYR A 1 15.37 26.99 39.80
C TYR A 1 14.88 28.28 39.12
N TRP A 2 14.72 28.19 37.78
CA TRP A 2 14.25 29.30 36.96
C TRP A 2 13.06 28.83 36.10
N TRP A 3 12.12 29.74 35.92
CA TRP A 3 11.05 29.57 34.94
C TRP A 3 11.56 29.93 33.55
N VAL A 4 11.46 29.02 32.63
CA VAL A 4 11.93 29.20 31.26
C VAL A 4 10.79 28.96 30.28
N LYS A 5 10.63 29.84 29.29
CA LYS A 5 9.66 29.71 28.22
C LYS A 5 10.37 29.16 26.99
N CYS A 6 9.85 28.07 26.44
CA CYS A 6 10.38 27.51 25.18
C CYS A 6 9.95 28.36 23.97
N ALA A 7 10.84 28.48 22.99
CA ALA A 7 10.57 29.21 21.73
C ALA A 7 9.37 28.64 20.95
N CYS A 8 8.97 27.37 21.20
CA CYS A 8 7.80 26.76 20.57
C CYS A 8 6.45 27.24 21.11
N GLY A 9 6.44 28.13 22.12
CA GLY A 9 5.23 28.65 22.74
C GLY A 9 4.59 27.73 23.78
N SER A 10 5.18 26.56 24.09
CA SER A 10 4.68 25.69 25.18
C SER A 10 4.67 26.40 26.54
N GLN A 11 3.91 25.83 27.48
CA GLN A 11 3.87 26.36 28.84
C GLN A 11 5.27 26.47 29.46
N PRO A 12 5.54 27.51 30.28
CA PRO A 12 6.80 27.63 30.97
C PRO A 12 7.11 26.40 31.82
N PHE A 13 8.37 26.03 31.90
CA PHE A 13 8.85 24.90 32.69
C PHE A 13 9.99 25.33 33.61
N ILE A 14 10.15 24.57 34.68
CA ILE A 14 11.19 24.85 35.68
C ILE A 14 12.47 24.12 35.33
N THR A 15 13.59 24.84 35.37
CA THR A 15 14.94 24.23 35.16
C THR A 15 15.90 24.67 36.27
N PRO A 16 16.80 23.81 36.73
CA PRO A 16 17.84 24.17 37.71
C PRO A 16 18.77 25.26 37.16
N ARG A 17 19.18 26.20 38.01
CA ARG A 17 20.06 27.33 37.65
C ARG A 17 21.37 26.87 37.02
N ASN A 18 21.99 25.79 37.54
CA ASN A 18 23.24 25.21 37.02
C ASN A 18 23.13 24.67 35.59
N GLN A 19 21.92 24.41 35.09
CA GLN A 19 21.71 24.03 33.72
C GLN A 19 21.73 25.22 32.76
N LEU A 20 21.42 26.42 33.24
CA LEU A 20 21.41 27.66 32.45
C LEU A 20 22.81 28.30 32.36
N THR A 21 23.66 28.08 33.35
CA THR A 21 24.95 28.77 33.51
C THR A 21 26.17 27.99 33.02
N ARG A 22 26.00 26.75 32.53
CA ARG A 22 27.11 25.97 31.97
C ARG A 22 27.49 26.51 30.59
N LYS A 23 28.70 27.06 30.49
CA LYS A 23 29.26 27.64 29.26
C LYS A 23 29.40 26.67 28.13
N ASP A 24 29.44 25.37 28.41
CA ASP A 24 29.70 24.29 27.44
C ASP A 24 28.42 23.65 26.84
N ARG A 25 27.25 24.16 27.21
CA ARG A 25 26.00 23.65 26.66
C ARG A 25 25.52 24.58 25.57
N ASP A 26 25.43 24.03 24.38
CA ASP A 26 24.62 24.61 23.31
C ASP A 26 23.29 25.06 23.89
N LEU A 27 22.96 26.34 23.73
CA LEU A 27 21.64 26.91 24.04
C LEU A 27 20.48 26.09 23.44
N TYR A 28 20.78 25.28 22.43
CA TYR A 28 19.91 24.28 21.82
C TYR A 28 19.38 23.19 22.78
N ASN A 29 20.06 22.93 23.90
CA ASN A 29 19.66 21.89 24.85
C ASN A 29 18.61 22.37 25.86
N MET A 30 18.27 23.67 25.91
CA MET A 30 17.28 24.25 26.78
C MET A 30 15.94 24.40 26.05
N SER A 31 15.19 23.32 25.97
CA SER A 31 13.87 23.29 25.37
C SER A 31 12.91 22.50 26.25
N CYS A 32 11.62 22.76 26.09
CA CYS A 32 10.59 21.92 26.70
C CYS A 32 10.77 20.46 26.30
N LYS A 33 10.21 19.55 27.12
CA LYS A 33 10.31 18.09 26.88
C LYS A 33 9.90 17.71 25.45
N VAL A 34 8.80 18.26 24.92
CA VAL A 34 8.31 17.97 23.56
C VAL A 34 9.34 18.34 22.50
N CYS A 35 9.95 19.52 22.59
CA CYS A 35 11.00 19.95 21.67
C CYS A 35 12.29 19.13 21.81
N ALA A 36 12.63 18.71 23.03
CA ALA A 36 13.78 17.85 23.28
C ALA A 36 13.58 16.45 22.67
N ASP A 37 12.41 15.86 22.89
CA ASP A 37 12.06 14.52 22.37
C ASP A 37 11.99 14.55 20.85
N ARG A 38 11.38 15.60 20.26
CA ARG A 38 11.37 15.78 18.80
C ARG A 38 12.77 15.86 18.21
N ARG A 39 13.68 16.65 18.81
CA ARG A 39 15.07 16.73 18.32
C ARG A 39 15.82 15.41 18.47
N ARG A 40 15.56 14.66 19.54
CA ARG A 40 16.12 13.32 19.71
C ARG A 40 15.63 12.39 18.62
N SER A 41 14.33 12.38 18.34
CA SER A 41 13.72 11.58 17.26
C SER A 41 14.32 11.92 15.89
N ILE A 42 14.47 13.22 15.56
CA ILE A 42 15.09 13.66 14.30
C ILE A 42 16.53 13.17 14.19
N ARG A 43 17.35 13.31 15.26
CA ARG A 43 18.74 12.84 15.27
C ARG A 43 18.86 11.32 15.11
N MET A 44 17.99 10.57 15.79
CA MET A 44 17.97 9.11 15.65
C MET A 44 17.54 8.71 14.24
N SER A 45 16.56 9.36 13.66
CA SER A 45 16.12 9.07 12.30
C SER A 45 17.18 9.47 11.26
N GLU A 46 17.95 10.55 11.50
CA GLU A 46 19.07 10.94 10.63
C GLU A 46 20.18 9.89 10.65
N ARG A 47 20.60 9.45 11.85
CA ARG A 47 21.59 8.40 11.97
C ARG A 47 21.14 7.13 11.26
N LYS A 48 19.88 6.72 11.46
CA LYS A 48 19.32 5.54 10.80
C LYS A 48 19.27 5.69 9.28
N TYR A 49 18.93 6.88 8.79
CA TYR A 49 18.96 7.17 7.35
C TYR A 49 20.36 6.98 6.75
N GLN A 50 21.42 7.45 7.42
CA GLN A 50 22.81 7.26 6.93
C GLN A 50 23.22 5.78 6.86
N GLU A 51 22.65 4.93 7.73
CA GLU A 51 22.90 3.48 7.73
C GLU A 51 22.20 2.77 6.55
N ILE A 52 21.07 3.31 6.07
CA ILE A 52 20.20 2.60 5.13
C ILE A 52 20.13 3.20 3.71
N LYS A 53 20.63 4.42 3.52
CA LYS A 53 20.44 5.21 2.28
C LYS A 53 20.92 4.53 1.00
N ASP A 54 21.90 3.65 1.11
CA ASP A 54 22.51 2.94 -0.02
C ASP A 54 21.94 1.53 -0.21
N ASN A 55 20.96 1.12 0.63
CA ASN A 55 20.36 -0.20 0.56
C ASN A 55 19.17 -0.23 -0.40
N GLN A 56 18.92 -1.40 -0.93
CA GLN A 56 17.71 -1.70 -1.70
C GLN A 56 16.68 -2.40 -0.81
N TYR A 57 15.42 -2.00 -0.95
CA TYR A 57 14.29 -2.52 -0.20
C TYR A 57 13.25 -3.08 -1.17
N GLY A 58 13.27 -4.38 -1.40
CA GLY A 58 12.47 -5.00 -2.44
C GLY A 58 12.78 -4.40 -3.81
N PHE A 59 11.80 -3.76 -4.43
CA PHE A 59 11.93 -3.06 -5.71
C PHE A 59 12.23 -1.57 -5.57
N LEU A 60 12.42 -1.07 -4.34
CA LEU A 60 12.66 0.35 -4.05
C LEU A 60 14.14 0.59 -3.75
N SER A 61 14.73 1.56 -4.46
CA SER A 61 16.04 2.14 -4.16
C SER A 61 15.84 3.55 -3.64
N ILE A 62 16.52 3.91 -2.56
CA ILE A 62 16.43 5.25 -1.98
C ILE A 62 17.15 6.23 -2.90
N LEU A 63 16.46 7.28 -3.36
CA LEU A 63 17.05 8.37 -4.15
C LEU A 63 17.56 9.50 -3.26
N ARG A 64 16.75 9.89 -2.27
CA ARG A 64 17.09 10.98 -1.33
C ARG A 64 16.18 11.01 -0.14
N ASP A 65 16.62 11.71 0.89
CA ASP A 65 15.77 12.15 1.98
C ASP A 65 14.72 13.15 1.48
N TRP A 66 13.46 12.94 1.86
CA TRP A 66 12.36 13.86 1.56
C TRP A 66 12.06 14.81 2.72
N GLY A 67 12.55 14.48 3.92
CA GLY A 67 12.38 15.26 5.13
C GLY A 67 11.60 14.53 6.23
N THR A 68 11.31 15.27 7.29
CA THR A 68 10.58 14.76 8.47
C THR A 68 9.29 15.54 8.69
N ASP A 69 8.23 14.84 9.12
CA ASP A 69 6.99 15.48 9.55
C ASP A 69 7.10 16.11 10.95
N LEU A 70 6.01 16.71 11.40
CA LEU A 70 5.93 17.36 12.72
C LEU A 70 6.11 16.38 13.89
N HIS A 71 5.90 15.09 13.66
CA HIS A 71 6.06 14.03 14.64
C HIS A 71 7.46 13.41 14.64
N GLY A 72 8.33 13.83 13.70
CA GLY A 72 9.68 13.30 13.54
C GLY A 72 9.77 12.04 12.68
N ASN A 73 8.68 11.64 12.00
CA ASN A 73 8.74 10.55 11.03
C ASN A 73 9.48 11.01 9.78
N ARG A 74 10.47 10.26 9.36
CA ARG A 74 11.26 10.55 8.15
C ARG A 74 10.61 9.90 6.93
N TYR A 75 10.55 10.67 5.85
CA TYR A 75 10.06 10.23 4.54
C TYR A 75 11.24 10.20 3.57
N LEU A 76 11.24 9.20 2.72
CA LEU A 76 12.27 8.99 1.72
C LEU A 76 11.64 8.97 0.33
N MET A 77 12.27 9.65 -0.62
CA MET A 77 11.94 9.50 -2.02
C MET A 77 12.68 8.28 -2.55
N CYS A 78 11.95 7.34 -3.11
CA CYS A 78 12.47 6.11 -3.66
C CYS A 78 12.17 6.01 -5.16
N LYS A 79 13.05 5.33 -5.91
CA LYS A 79 12.82 4.88 -7.26
C LYS A 79 12.47 3.41 -7.24
N CYS A 80 11.34 3.07 -7.83
CA CYS A 80 10.95 1.68 -8.01
C CYS A 80 11.62 1.10 -9.27
N ARG A 81 11.85 -0.21 -9.29
CA ARG A 81 12.36 -0.93 -10.45
C ARG A 81 11.53 -0.68 -11.72
N CYS A 82 10.22 -0.44 -11.61
CA CYS A 82 9.35 -0.06 -12.72
C CYS A 82 9.57 1.36 -13.27
N GLY A 83 10.53 2.12 -12.73
CA GLY A 83 10.86 3.50 -13.12
C GLY A 83 10.07 4.58 -12.35
N LYS A 84 8.94 4.27 -11.75
CA LYS A 84 8.13 5.22 -10.97
C LYS A 84 8.86 5.66 -9.70
N ARG A 85 8.61 6.91 -9.28
CA ARG A 85 9.06 7.44 -7.99
C ARG A 85 7.92 7.39 -6.99
N SER A 86 8.25 7.08 -5.73
CA SER A 86 7.30 7.08 -4.62
C SER A 86 7.93 7.69 -3.38
N ILE A 87 7.10 8.24 -2.50
CA ILE A 87 7.53 8.74 -1.20
C ILE A 87 6.96 7.81 -0.16
N THR A 88 7.83 7.26 0.69
CA THR A 88 7.42 6.35 1.75
C THR A 88 8.08 6.69 3.08
N ARG A 89 7.48 6.27 4.18
CA ARG A 89 8.11 6.42 5.51
C ARG A 89 9.31 5.50 5.63
N MET A 90 10.39 6.01 6.21
CA MET A 90 11.64 5.27 6.37
C MET A 90 11.45 3.91 7.09
N TYR A 91 10.65 3.87 8.15
CA TYR A 91 10.44 2.63 8.88
C TYR A 91 9.60 1.61 8.09
N HIS A 92 8.70 2.04 7.18
CA HIS A 92 7.98 1.11 6.30
C HIS A 92 8.93 0.37 5.35
N LEU A 93 10.04 1.00 4.94
CA LEU A 93 11.08 0.30 4.17
C LEU A 93 11.82 -0.72 5.04
N ILE A 94 12.23 -0.31 6.25
CA ILE A 94 13.00 -1.16 7.16
C ILE A 94 12.19 -2.38 7.59
N ASP A 95 10.90 -2.19 7.88
CA ASP A 95 9.99 -3.25 8.35
C ASP A 95 9.39 -4.07 7.19
N GLY A 96 9.79 -3.78 5.93
CA GLY A 96 9.30 -4.49 4.75
C GLY A 96 7.82 -4.21 4.40
N LEU A 97 7.23 -3.18 5.00
CA LEU A 97 5.83 -2.77 4.73
C LEU A 97 5.68 -2.03 3.39
N SER A 98 6.79 -1.49 2.86
CA SER A 98 6.84 -0.82 1.56
C SER A 98 7.99 -1.42 0.76
N VAL A 99 7.70 -2.29 -0.17
CA VAL A 99 8.68 -2.98 -1.01
C VAL A 99 8.60 -2.57 -2.48
N SER A 100 7.55 -1.83 -2.87
CA SER A 100 7.34 -1.32 -4.22
C SER A 100 6.61 0.03 -4.22
N CYS A 101 6.45 0.66 -5.38
CA CYS A 101 5.62 1.87 -5.54
C CYS A 101 4.11 1.57 -5.67
N GLY A 102 3.72 0.33 -5.41
CA GLY A 102 2.38 -0.19 -5.68
C GLY A 102 2.22 -0.84 -7.06
N CYS A 103 3.24 -0.75 -7.93
CA CYS A 103 3.20 -1.41 -9.24
C CYS A 103 3.26 -2.94 -9.17
N ASN A 104 3.71 -3.47 -8.03
CA ASN A 104 3.93 -4.90 -7.80
C ASN A 104 3.05 -5.45 -6.67
N ASN A 105 1.90 -4.82 -6.40
CA ASN A 105 0.96 -5.34 -5.40
C ASN A 105 0.62 -6.83 -5.66
N GLY A 106 0.58 -7.23 -6.93
CA GLY A 106 0.43 -8.61 -7.32
C GLY A 106 1.59 -9.51 -6.86
N ILE A 107 2.84 -9.13 -7.14
CA ILE A 107 4.02 -9.94 -6.76
C ILE A 107 4.20 -10.00 -5.24
N ASP A 108 3.98 -8.90 -4.54
CA ASP A 108 4.07 -8.85 -3.07
C ASP A 108 3.06 -9.81 -2.43
N ASN A 109 1.83 -9.84 -2.96
CA ASN A 109 0.81 -10.78 -2.52
C ASN A 109 1.13 -12.23 -2.91
N TYR A 110 1.72 -12.46 -4.09
CA TYR A 110 2.17 -13.79 -4.49
C TYR A 110 3.14 -14.39 -3.47
N PHE A 111 4.19 -13.65 -3.10
CA PHE A 111 5.16 -14.10 -2.10
C PHE A 111 4.52 -14.28 -0.72
N LYS A 112 3.62 -13.38 -0.32
CA LYS A 112 2.91 -13.48 0.94
C LYS A 112 2.05 -14.74 1.01
N PHE A 113 1.28 -15.04 -0.03
CA PHE A 113 0.44 -16.24 -0.07
C PHE A 113 1.26 -17.52 -0.22
N SER A 114 2.43 -17.46 -0.87
CA SER A 114 3.34 -18.61 -0.97
C SER A 114 4.12 -18.92 0.30
N SER A 115 4.25 -17.94 1.23
CA SER A 115 5.00 -18.08 2.48
C SER A 115 4.15 -18.24 3.73
N ASP A 116 2.85 -17.96 3.66
CA ASP A 116 1.90 -17.99 4.78
C ASP A 116 0.64 -18.78 4.40
N ASP A 117 0.70 -20.09 4.62
CA ASP A 117 -0.38 -21.02 4.32
C ASP A 117 -1.68 -20.68 5.07
N TYR A 118 -1.58 -20.21 6.31
CA TYR A 118 -2.75 -19.79 7.06
C TYR A 118 -3.44 -18.60 6.38
N TYR A 119 -2.67 -17.58 5.99
CA TYR A 119 -3.23 -16.40 5.36
C TYR A 119 -3.77 -16.69 3.95
N ALA A 120 -3.11 -17.59 3.22
CA ALA A 120 -3.54 -18.06 1.90
C ALA A 120 -4.86 -18.83 1.94
N SER A 121 -5.07 -19.66 2.99
CA SER A 121 -6.25 -20.53 3.14
C SER A 121 -7.51 -19.84 3.68
N LEU A 122 -7.43 -18.56 4.08
CA LEU A 122 -8.60 -17.83 4.58
C LEU A 122 -9.69 -17.73 3.52
N ASP A 123 -10.94 -17.91 3.93
CA ASP A 123 -12.11 -17.75 3.08
C ASP A 123 -12.16 -16.35 2.42
N CYS A 124 -12.39 -16.33 1.12
CA CYS A 124 -12.51 -15.11 0.35
C CYS A 124 -13.59 -15.23 -0.73
N HIS A 125 -14.25 -14.11 -1.03
CA HIS A 125 -15.21 -13.99 -2.13
C HIS A 125 -14.55 -13.26 -3.30
N PHE A 126 -14.73 -13.79 -4.52
CA PHE A 126 -14.67 -12.98 -5.72
C PHE A 126 -16.01 -12.28 -5.90
N TYR A 127 -16.02 -11.07 -6.41
CA TYR A 127 -17.26 -10.38 -6.78
C TYR A 127 -17.06 -9.50 -8.00
N VAL A 128 -18.15 -9.24 -8.72
CA VAL A 128 -18.23 -8.13 -9.68
C VAL A 128 -19.42 -7.28 -9.28
N ALA A 129 -19.13 -6.03 -8.91
CA ALA A 129 -20.13 -5.05 -8.49
C ALA A 129 -20.52 -4.14 -9.64
N ASP A 130 -21.80 -3.74 -9.64
CA ASP A 130 -22.30 -2.64 -10.47
C ASP A 130 -21.95 -1.31 -9.79
N MET A 131 -21.15 -0.51 -10.46
CA MET A 131 -20.72 0.79 -9.91
C MET A 131 -21.52 1.94 -10.48
N ASP A 132 -22.01 1.80 -11.70
CA ASP A 132 -22.72 2.82 -12.47
C ASP A 132 -23.26 2.21 -13.78
N GLU A 133 -24.05 3.00 -14.54
CA GLU A 133 -24.58 2.58 -15.85
C GLU A 133 -23.48 1.99 -16.77
N ASP A 134 -22.28 2.56 -16.73
CA ASP A 134 -21.18 2.20 -17.63
C ASP A 134 -20.03 1.43 -16.97
N LEU A 135 -20.05 1.21 -15.65
CA LEU A 135 -18.89 0.70 -14.92
C LEU A 135 -19.19 -0.55 -14.10
N LEU A 136 -18.27 -1.51 -14.20
CA LEU A 136 -18.17 -2.69 -13.32
C LEU A 136 -16.90 -2.61 -12.48
N LYS A 137 -16.94 -3.19 -11.29
CA LYS A 137 -15.76 -3.36 -10.44
C LYS A 137 -15.63 -4.82 -10.04
N PRO A 138 -14.71 -5.57 -10.66
CA PRO A 138 -14.26 -6.84 -10.09
C PRO A 138 -13.45 -6.58 -8.81
N GLY A 139 -13.43 -7.56 -7.91
CA GLY A 139 -12.67 -7.45 -6.67
C GLY A 139 -12.82 -8.66 -5.76
N ILE A 140 -12.06 -8.66 -4.68
CA ILE A 140 -12.09 -9.70 -3.66
C ILE A 140 -12.40 -9.13 -2.27
N THR A 141 -13.02 -9.94 -1.41
CA THR A 141 -13.28 -9.54 -0.02
C THR A 141 -13.50 -10.75 0.89
N SER A 142 -13.08 -10.64 2.13
CA SER A 142 -13.46 -11.62 3.17
C SER A 142 -14.91 -11.46 3.63
N SER A 143 -15.55 -10.31 3.38
CA SER A 143 -16.92 -10.02 3.80
C SER A 143 -17.62 -9.06 2.84
N LEU A 144 -18.57 -9.57 2.07
CA LEU A 144 -19.39 -8.78 1.15
C LEU A 144 -20.19 -7.68 1.88
N LYS A 145 -20.68 -7.96 3.09
CA LYS A 145 -21.43 -6.98 3.89
C LYS A 145 -20.54 -5.79 4.27
N LYS A 146 -19.31 -6.05 4.74
CA LYS A 146 -18.35 -4.99 5.07
C LYS A 146 -17.97 -4.21 3.82
N ARG A 147 -17.65 -4.90 2.71
CA ARG A 147 -17.25 -4.27 1.46
C ARG A 147 -18.34 -3.35 0.88
N ARG A 148 -19.60 -3.73 1.00
CA ARG A 148 -20.74 -2.86 0.60
C ARG A 148 -20.74 -1.55 1.39
N ASN A 149 -20.50 -1.60 2.69
CA ASN A 149 -20.45 -0.41 3.54
C ASN A 149 -19.23 0.49 3.21
N ASP A 150 -18.09 -0.12 2.89
CA ASP A 150 -16.84 0.61 2.61
C ASP A 150 -16.90 1.36 1.25
N LEU A 151 -17.67 0.86 0.31
CA LEU A 151 -17.79 1.44 -1.03
C LEU A 151 -18.86 2.55 -1.16
N THR A 152 -19.47 2.99 -0.06
CA THR A 152 -20.34 4.19 0.06
C THR A 152 -21.50 4.33 -0.95
N THR A 153 -21.76 3.30 -1.77
CA THR A 153 -22.83 3.26 -2.77
C THR A 153 -23.75 2.08 -2.52
N GLU A 154 -25.01 2.16 -2.95
CA GLU A 154 -25.88 0.98 -3.06
C GLU A 154 -25.31 0.07 -4.14
N LEU A 155 -24.43 -0.85 -3.71
CA LEU A 155 -23.76 -1.78 -4.60
C LEU A 155 -24.61 -3.02 -4.81
N ASP A 156 -24.92 -3.28 -6.06
CA ASP A 156 -25.46 -4.57 -6.48
C ASP A 156 -24.29 -5.46 -6.94
N TYR A 157 -24.16 -6.61 -6.28
CA TYR A 157 -23.23 -7.65 -6.72
C TYR A 157 -23.90 -8.44 -7.86
N LEU A 158 -23.47 -8.17 -9.10
CA LEU A 158 -23.97 -8.84 -10.29
C LEU A 158 -23.45 -10.29 -10.41
N PHE A 159 -22.32 -10.56 -9.78
CA PHE A 159 -21.71 -11.88 -9.73
C PHE A 159 -20.97 -12.07 -8.41
N ASN A 160 -21.27 -13.16 -7.72
CA ASN A 160 -20.66 -13.57 -6.47
C ASN A 160 -20.71 -15.09 -6.34
N PRO A 161 -19.69 -15.80 -6.85
CA PRO A 161 -19.61 -17.25 -6.75
C PRO A 161 -19.33 -17.71 -5.32
N PRO A 162 -19.39 -19.03 -5.04
CA PRO A 162 -19.00 -19.60 -3.76
C PRO A 162 -17.59 -19.15 -3.35
N LYS A 163 -17.35 -19.09 -2.05
CA LYS A 163 -16.04 -18.79 -1.49
C LYS A 163 -15.01 -19.84 -1.89
N LEU A 164 -13.79 -19.36 -2.13
CA LEU A 164 -12.59 -20.16 -2.25
C LEU A 164 -11.58 -19.67 -1.22
N ASN A 165 -10.40 -20.27 -1.18
CA ASN A 165 -9.33 -19.71 -0.39
C ASN A 165 -8.80 -18.39 -0.99
N ARG A 166 -8.22 -17.57 -0.14
CA ARG A 166 -7.82 -16.20 -0.50
C ARG A 166 -6.79 -16.15 -1.63
N ALA A 167 -5.84 -17.08 -1.65
CA ALA A 167 -4.81 -17.12 -2.67
C ALA A 167 -5.38 -17.44 -4.05
N GLU A 168 -6.33 -18.38 -4.13
CA GLU A 168 -7.02 -18.75 -5.37
C GLU A 168 -7.86 -17.59 -5.91
N VAL A 169 -8.69 -16.99 -5.05
CA VAL A 169 -9.55 -15.86 -5.47
C VAL A 169 -8.70 -14.67 -5.89
N TRP A 170 -7.60 -14.41 -5.19
CA TRP A 170 -6.66 -13.36 -5.54
C TRP A 170 -5.99 -13.61 -6.90
N ALA A 171 -5.54 -14.83 -7.18
CA ALA A 171 -4.92 -15.16 -8.47
C ALA A 171 -5.90 -14.93 -9.63
N ILE A 172 -7.15 -15.40 -9.50
CA ILE A 172 -8.21 -15.17 -10.50
C ILE A 172 -8.46 -13.65 -10.69
N GLU A 173 -8.59 -12.87 -9.60
CA GLU A 173 -8.80 -11.42 -9.69
C GLU A 173 -7.67 -10.75 -10.45
N GLN A 174 -6.41 -11.04 -10.13
CA GLN A 174 -5.26 -10.41 -10.78
C GLN A 174 -5.19 -10.72 -12.28
N ILE A 175 -5.48 -11.96 -12.68
CA ILE A 175 -5.53 -12.36 -14.09
C ILE A 175 -6.64 -11.60 -14.82
N ILE A 176 -7.85 -11.57 -14.29
CA ILE A 176 -8.98 -10.84 -14.87
C ILE A 176 -8.69 -9.34 -14.98
N LEU A 177 -8.12 -8.73 -13.93
CA LEU A 177 -7.74 -7.31 -13.94
C LEU A 177 -6.68 -7.02 -15.00
N TYR A 178 -5.72 -7.92 -15.18
CA TYR A 178 -4.69 -7.79 -16.22
C TYR A 178 -5.25 -7.94 -17.62
N GLU A 179 -6.10 -8.93 -17.88
CA GLU A 179 -6.74 -9.16 -19.17
C GLU A 179 -7.66 -7.99 -19.58
N THR A 180 -8.30 -7.33 -18.63
CA THR A 180 -9.26 -6.25 -18.84
C THR A 180 -8.68 -4.84 -18.66
N ARG A 181 -7.36 -4.69 -18.58
CA ARG A 181 -6.69 -3.40 -18.29
C ARG A 181 -6.94 -2.31 -19.33
N ASP A 182 -7.24 -2.68 -20.57
CA ASP A 182 -7.60 -1.78 -21.67
C ASP A 182 -8.97 -1.14 -21.50
N ALA A 183 -9.81 -1.67 -20.60
CA ALA A 183 -11.13 -1.14 -20.25
C ALA A 183 -11.14 -0.26 -19.00
N GLU A 184 -9.98 0.15 -18.49
CA GLU A 184 -9.92 1.12 -17.39
C GLU A 184 -10.51 2.47 -17.81
N PRO A 185 -11.38 3.08 -16.99
CA PRO A 185 -11.90 4.40 -17.29
C PRO A 185 -10.80 5.45 -17.21
N ASN A 186 -10.65 6.27 -18.26
CA ASN A 186 -9.68 7.35 -18.29
C ASN A 186 -10.31 8.62 -18.88
N PRO A 187 -10.56 9.67 -18.09
CA PRO A 187 -10.24 9.78 -16.66
C PRO A 187 -11.19 8.95 -15.77
N ILE A 188 -10.74 8.66 -14.54
CA ILE A 188 -11.61 8.09 -13.50
C ILE A 188 -12.70 9.10 -13.17
N PRO A 189 -13.99 8.69 -13.13
CA PRO A 189 -15.06 9.62 -12.78
C PRO A 189 -14.87 10.22 -11.39
N LYS A 190 -15.06 11.52 -11.24
CA LYS A 190 -14.80 12.28 -9.99
C LYS A 190 -15.45 11.69 -8.75
N LYS A 191 -16.65 11.10 -8.88
CA LYS A 191 -17.37 10.47 -7.77
C LYS A 191 -16.65 9.24 -7.18
N PHE A 192 -15.66 8.70 -7.90
CA PHE A 192 -14.87 7.55 -7.48
C PHE A 192 -13.40 7.89 -7.18
N GLU A 193 -13.00 9.16 -7.31
CA GLU A 193 -11.65 9.61 -6.96
C GLU A 193 -11.37 9.36 -5.48
N GLY A 194 -10.24 8.72 -5.18
CA GLY A 194 -9.82 8.38 -3.81
C GLY A 194 -10.49 7.13 -3.23
N MET A 195 -11.42 6.50 -3.94
CA MET A 195 -12.02 5.24 -3.51
C MET A 195 -11.01 4.09 -3.60
N ASP A 196 -11.04 3.20 -2.62
CA ASP A 196 -10.21 1.98 -2.64
C ASP A 196 -10.52 1.11 -3.87
N GLY A 197 -9.47 0.78 -4.64
CA GLY A 197 -9.61 0.04 -5.89
C GLY A 197 -10.25 0.83 -7.04
N GLN A 198 -10.13 2.16 -7.07
CA GLN A 198 -10.63 2.99 -8.17
C GLN A 198 -10.06 2.60 -9.54
N TYR A 199 -8.84 2.05 -9.60
CA TYR A 199 -8.17 1.58 -10.82
C TYR A 199 -8.58 0.16 -11.23
N GLU A 200 -9.42 -0.51 -10.45
CA GLU A 200 -9.96 -1.83 -10.74
C GLU A 200 -11.30 -1.76 -11.49
N MET A 201 -11.85 -0.56 -11.68
CA MET A 201 -13.07 -0.36 -12.46
C MET A 201 -12.83 -0.60 -13.94
N ARG A 202 -13.88 -1.13 -14.62
CA ARG A 202 -13.85 -1.47 -16.04
C ARG A 202 -15.10 -0.99 -16.74
N LEU A 203 -14.96 -0.54 -17.97
CA LEU A 203 -16.09 -0.10 -18.81
C LEU A 203 -16.89 -1.32 -19.29
N LYS A 204 -18.18 -1.37 -18.99
CA LYS A 204 -19.13 -2.44 -19.37
C LYS A 204 -19.17 -2.74 -20.86
N LYS A 205 -18.99 -1.71 -21.69
CA LYS A 205 -19.02 -1.83 -23.16
C LYS A 205 -17.93 -2.73 -23.72
N PHE A 206 -16.79 -2.86 -23.03
CA PHE A 206 -15.69 -3.74 -23.48
C PHE A 206 -15.83 -5.15 -22.90
N TYR A 207 -16.16 -5.23 -21.60
CA TYR A 207 -16.28 -6.49 -20.88
C TYR A 207 -17.59 -6.56 -20.12
N PRO A 208 -18.63 -7.19 -20.69
CA PRO A 208 -19.92 -7.36 -20.03
C PRO A 208 -19.82 -8.37 -18.89
N ILE A 209 -20.81 -8.40 -18.00
CA ILE A 209 -20.82 -9.30 -16.84
C ILE A 209 -20.66 -10.79 -17.24
N SER A 210 -21.15 -11.18 -18.41
CA SER A 210 -20.98 -12.55 -18.94
C SER A 210 -19.53 -12.93 -19.14
N PHE A 211 -18.67 -11.97 -19.56
CA PHE A 211 -17.22 -12.20 -19.67
C PHE A 211 -16.63 -12.61 -18.33
N TYR A 212 -16.91 -11.82 -17.27
CA TYR A 212 -16.37 -12.10 -15.93
C TYR A 212 -16.84 -13.44 -15.38
N LYS A 213 -18.10 -13.82 -15.62
CA LYS A 213 -18.66 -15.11 -15.22
C LYS A 213 -17.95 -16.27 -15.91
N ASN A 214 -17.85 -16.21 -17.23
CA ASN A 214 -17.25 -17.27 -18.03
C ASN A 214 -15.75 -17.39 -17.67
N ARG A 215 -15.03 -16.27 -17.67
CA ARG A 215 -13.59 -16.28 -17.40
C ARG A 215 -13.24 -16.76 -16.00
N TYR A 216 -14.06 -16.39 -14.99
CA TYR A 216 -13.90 -16.91 -13.64
C TYR A 216 -13.97 -18.45 -13.60
N TYR A 217 -14.95 -19.06 -14.26
CA TYR A 217 -15.09 -20.51 -14.24
C TYR A 217 -14.02 -21.22 -15.06
N GLU A 218 -13.59 -20.66 -16.18
CA GLU A 218 -12.43 -21.16 -16.95
C GLU A 218 -11.16 -21.17 -16.09
N LEU A 219 -10.84 -20.06 -15.44
CA LEU A 219 -9.67 -19.96 -14.56
C LEU A 219 -9.78 -20.89 -13.35
N LEU A 220 -10.98 -21.09 -12.82
CA LEU A 220 -11.21 -22.04 -11.72
C LEU A 220 -10.92 -23.47 -12.16
N GLU A 221 -11.36 -23.86 -13.34
CA GLU A 221 -11.09 -25.20 -13.92
C GLU A 221 -9.59 -25.39 -14.19
N GLU A 222 -8.93 -24.42 -14.81
CA GLU A 222 -7.48 -24.44 -15.02
C GLU A 222 -6.72 -24.57 -13.70
N MET A 223 -7.13 -23.84 -12.67
CA MET A 223 -6.51 -23.82 -11.34
C MET A 223 -6.62 -25.17 -10.63
N GLN A 224 -7.73 -25.91 -10.82
CA GLN A 224 -7.89 -27.25 -10.27
C GLN A 224 -6.84 -28.25 -10.82
N SER A 225 -6.33 -28.01 -12.03
CA SER A 225 -5.32 -28.87 -12.65
C SER A 225 -3.88 -28.48 -12.34
N LYS A 226 -3.60 -27.18 -12.16
CA LYS A 226 -2.24 -26.64 -12.06
C LYS A 226 -1.90 -26.07 -10.67
N GLY A 227 -2.90 -25.65 -9.91
CA GLY A 227 -2.75 -24.84 -8.71
C GLY A 227 -2.65 -23.36 -9.01
N TRP A 228 -2.91 -22.53 -7.99
CA TRP A 228 -3.00 -21.08 -8.16
C TRP A 228 -1.64 -20.40 -8.48
N GLN A 229 -0.52 -20.95 -7.98
CA GLN A 229 0.82 -20.38 -8.21
C GLN A 229 1.20 -20.49 -9.70
N GLU A 230 1.05 -21.68 -10.28
CA GLU A 230 1.38 -21.93 -11.66
C GLU A 230 0.47 -21.12 -12.58
N LEU A 231 -0.84 -21.15 -12.34
CA LEU A 231 -1.81 -20.37 -13.10
C LEU A 231 -1.46 -18.86 -13.10
N TYR A 232 -1.12 -18.30 -11.94
CA TYR A 232 -0.74 -16.89 -11.83
C TYR A 232 0.54 -16.57 -12.60
N LEU A 233 1.58 -17.42 -12.47
CA LEU A 233 2.87 -17.19 -13.14
C LEU A 233 2.75 -17.28 -14.66
N GLU A 234 1.98 -18.21 -15.20
CA GLU A 234 1.75 -18.34 -16.65
C GLU A 234 1.05 -17.09 -17.23
N ASN A 235 0.04 -16.58 -16.55
CA ASN A 235 -0.76 -15.47 -17.06
C ASN A 235 -0.17 -14.08 -16.75
N TYR A 236 0.65 -13.97 -15.71
CA TYR A 236 1.19 -12.69 -15.22
C TYR A 236 2.72 -12.61 -15.22
N GLY A 237 3.41 -13.74 -15.12
CA GLY A 237 4.87 -13.81 -14.93
C GLY A 237 5.68 -13.47 -16.17
N GLU A 238 5.24 -13.82 -17.36
CA GLU A 238 5.95 -13.59 -18.62
C GLU A 238 5.97 -12.12 -19.05
N SER A 239 4.95 -11.35 -18.70
CA SER A 239 4.86 -9.92 -19.04
C SER A 239 5.83 -9.02 -18.27
N ASN A 240 6.40 -9.49 -17.14
CA ASN A 240 7.36 -8.75 -16.34
C ASN A 240 8.82 -9.13 -16.57
N SER A 241 9.11 -10.20 -17.33
CA SER A 241 10.47 -10.62 -17.68
C SER A 241 11.06 -9.91 -18.91
N GLY A 242 10.24 -9.17 -19.66
CA GLY A 242 10.63 -8.53 -20.93
C GLY A 242 11.27 -7.14 -20.81
N ASN A 243 11.45 -6.57 -19.63
CA ASN A 243 12.07 -5.26 -19.39
C ASN A 243 13.14 -5.33 -18.28
N ALA A 244 14.07 -6.23 -18.38
CA ALA A 244 15.29 -6.27 -17.57
C ALA A 244 16.47 -5.69 -18.35
#